data_cd8da2ed9a2cb726c210518fd8781066
#
_entry.id   cd8da2ed9a2cb726c210518fd8781066
#
_cell.length_a   1.000
_cell.length_b   1.000
_cell.length_c   1.000
_cell.angle_alpha   90.00
_cell.angle_beta   90.00
_cell.angle_gamma   90.00
#
_symmetry.space_group_name_H-M   'P 1'
#
loop_
_entity.id
_entity.type
_entity.pdbx_description
1 polymer ?
#
loop_
_entity_poly.entity_id
_entity_poly.type
_entity_poly.pdbx_seq_one_letter_code
_entity_poly.pdbx_strand_id
1 'polypeptide(L)'
;VLPYALQTSILIMFGILFCWVSAGFWTALMGFLELLTGHDKYRISGKSTGDEPIPKDARTALVMPICNEDVPRVFAGLRATFESVAATGDLDRFDFFVLSDSNDADICIAEQQAWLDVCREAGGFGKIFYRRRRRRVKRKSGNLDDFCRRWGGDYKYMVVLDADSVMSGECLTSLVRLMEATPDAGIIQTAPRASGMDTLYARMQQFAT
;
A
#
# COMPACT_ATOMS: atom_id res chain seq x y z
N VAL A 1 37.37 -31.33 -24.10
CA VAL A 1 37.69 -29.94 -23.74
C VAL A 1 36.60 -29.05 -24.32
N LEU A 2 35.97 -28.21 -23.50
CA LEU A 2 34.93 -27.28 -23.94
C LEU A 2 35.50 -26.24 -24.92
N PRO A 3 34.77 -25.86 -25.98
CA PRO A 3 35.18 -24.81 -26.91
C PRO A 3 35.46 -23.48 -26.17
N TYR A 4 36.51 -22.77 -26.58
CA TYR A 4 36.89 -21.48 -25.96
C TYR A 4 35.72 -20.48 -25.88
N ALA A 5 34.88 -20.43 -26.91
CA ALA A 5 33.70 -19.53 -26.92
C ALA A 5 32.73 -19.86 -25.78
N LEU A 6 32.51 -21.14 -25.50
CA LEU A 6 31.63 -21.57 -24.40
C LEU A 6 32.22 -21.28 -23.03
N GLN A 7 33.55 -21.47 -22.87
CA GLN A 7 34.25 -21.11 -21.64
C GLN A 7 34.16 -19.61 -21.34
N THR A 8 34.38 -18.78 -22.36
CA THR A 8 34.26 -17.32 -22.24
C THR A 8 32.84 -16.90 -21.89
N SER A 9 31.81 -17.50 -22.53
CA SER A 9 30.42 -17.20 -22.24
C SER A 9 30.03 -17.55 -20.80
N ILE A 10 30.48 -18.71 -20.31
CA ILE A 10 30.28 -19.15 -18.91
C ILE A 10 30.94 -18.16 -17.93
N LEU A 11 32.17 -17.73 -18.23
CA LEU A 11 32.88 -16.79 -17.38
C LEU A 11 32.19 -15.42 -17.30
N ILE A 12 31.70 -14.92 -18.44
CA ILE A 12 30.94 -13.66 -18.48
C ILE A 12 29.63 -13.78 -17.67
N MET A 13 28.88 -14.86 -17.90
CA MET A 13 27.64 -15.12 -17.16
C MET A 13 27.90 -15.25 -15.64
N PHE A 14 28.96 -15.95 -15.27
CA PHE A 14 29.39 -16.06 -13.88
C PHE A 14 29.73 -14.69 -13.29
N GLY A 15 30.48 -13.86 -14.02
CA GLY A 15 30.83 -12.51 -13.56
C GLY A 15 29.58 -11.65 -13.32
N ILE A 16 28.61 -11.68 -14.26
CA ILE A 16 27.34 -10.94 -14.10
C ILE A 16 26.55 -11.43 -12.89
N LEU A 17 26.41 -12.75 -12.74
CA LEU A 17 25.71 -13.35 -11.60
C LEU A 17 26.41 -13.05 -10.27
N PHE A 18 27.73 -13.13 -10.24
CA PHE A 18 28.53 -12.83 -9.07
C PHE A 18 28.36 -11.36 -8.64
N CYS A 19 28.41 -10.42 -9.58
CA CYS A 19 28.14 -9.00 -9.30
C CYS A 19 26.72 -8.78 -8.74
N TRP A 20 25.73 -9.44 -9.31
CA TRP A 20 24.34 -9.35 -8.84
C TRP A 20 24.17 -9.86 -7.41
N VAL A 21 24.68 -11.06 -7.13
CA VAL A 21 24.62 -11.66 -5.79
C VAL A 21 25.44 -10.84 -4.78
N SER A 22 26.62 -10.35 -5.19
CA SER A 22 27.46 -9.50 -4.33
C SER A 22 26.76 -8.19 -3.98
N ALA A 23 26.07 -7.56 -4.91
CA ALA A 23 25.31 -6.34 -4.65
C ALA A 23 24.21 -6.60 -3.59
N GLY A 24 23.46 -7.70 -3.72
CA GLY A 24 22.47 -8.11 -2.71
C GLY A 24 23.09 -8.37 -1.33
N PHE A 25 24.22 -9.07 -1.29
CA PHE A 25 24.94 -9.32 -0.04
C PHE A 25 25.39 -8.02 0.65
N TRP A 26 25.99 -7.10 -0.10
CA TRP A 26 26.45 -5.83 0.47
C TRP A 26 25.27 -4.96 0.95
N THR A 27 24.15 -4.93 0.20
CA THR A 27 22.95 -4.23 0.63
C THR A 27 22.40 -4.80 1.94
N ALA A 28 22.32 -6.12 2.05
CA ALA A 28 21.87 -6.78 3.28
C ALA A 28 22.82 -6.53 4.46
N LEU A 29 24.15 -6.59 4.22
CA LEU A 29 25.15 -6.32 5.24
C LEU A 29 25.09 -4.87 5.73
N MET A 30 24.96 -3.91 4.81
CA MET A 30 24.80 -2.48 5.16
C MET A 30 23.53 -2.26 5.98
N GLY A 31 22.39 -2.83 5.56
CA GLY A 31 21.14 -2.76 6.32
C GLY A 31 21.26 -3.39 7.71
N PHE A 32 21.96 -4.52 7.83
CA PHE A 32 22.21 -5.15 9.12
C PHE A 32 23.08 -4.28 10.05
N LEU A 33 24.13 -3.68 9.52
CA LEU A 33 24.99 -2.75 10.29
C LEU A 33 24.20 -1.52 10.73
N GLU A 34 23.33 -0.96 9.87
CA GLU A 34 22.46 0.17 10.21
C GLU A 34 21.50 -0.20 11.35
N LEU A 35 20.90 -1.39 11.29
CA LEU A 35 20.03 -1.89 12.37
C LEU A 35 20.80 -2.07 13.70
N LEU A 36 22.06 -2.50 13.67
CA LEU A 36 22.89 -2.65 14.87
C LEU A 36 23.31 -1.31 15.47
N THR A 37 23.59 -0.32 14.62
CA THR A 37 24.04 1.01 15.08
C THR A 37 22.89 1.89 15.52
N GLY A 38 21.65 1.60 15.07
CA GLY A 38 20.43 2.35 15.44
C GLY A 38 20.41 3.80 14.93
N HIS A 39 21.28 4.16 13.96
CA HIS A 39 21.46 5.53 13.48
C HIS A 39 20.62 5.90 12.25
N ASP A 40 19.59 5.12 11.91
CA ASP A 40 18.73 5.42 10.78
C ASP A 40 17.95 6.72 11.02
N LYS A 41 18.43 7.80 10.40
CA LYS A 41 17.82 9.15 10.47
C LYS A 41 16.42 9.20 9.84
N TYR A 42 16.10 8.25 8.98
CA TYR A 42 14.84 8.20 8.24
C TYR A 42 13.83 7.23 8.87
N ARG A 43 14.25 6.49 9.89
CA ARG A 43 13.38 5.58 10.61
C ARG A 43 12.47 6.35 11.55
N ILE A 44 11.25 6.57 11.14
CA ILE A 44 10.20 7.11 11.99
C ILE A 44 9.67 5.97 12.87
N SER A 45 9.89 6.07 14.18
CA SER A 45 9.40 5.07 15.14
C SER A 45 7.97 5.40 15.56
N GLY A 46 7.05 4.44 15.44
CA GLY A 46 5.68 4.59 15.97
C GLY A 46 5.61 4.83 17.49
N LYS A 47 6.74 4.66 18.21
CA LYS A 47 6.85 5.00 19.64
C LYS A 47 6.92 6.50 19.91
N SER A 48 7.17 7.32 18.89
CA SER A 48 7.26 8.78 19.03
C SER A 48 5.91 9.50 18.97
N THR A 49 4.86 8.80 18.57
CA THR A 49 3.50 9.34 18.56
C THR A 49 2.72 8.76 19.73
N GLY A 50 2.35 9.61 20.69
CA GLY A 50 1.43 9.25 21.74
C GLY A 50 0.01 8.96 21.20
N ASP A 51 -0.93 8.65 22.09
CA ASP A 51 -2.36 8.52 21.79
C ASP A 51 -3.06 9.88 21.60
N GLU A 52 -2.35 10.87 21.06
CA GLU A 52 -2.93 12.18 20.82
C GLU A 52 -4.06 12.09 19.79
N PRO A 53 -5.17 12.82 20.00
CA PRO A 53 -6.29 12.81 19.08
C PRO A 53 -5.84 13.40 17.71
N ILE A 54 -6.30 12.78 16.63
CA ILE A 54 -6.03 13.29 15.28
C ILE A 54 -6.69 14.65 15.11
N PRO A 55 -5.95 15.70 14.65
CA PRO A 55 -6.50 17.03 14.42
C PRO A 55 -7.69 17.02 13.47
N LYS A 56 -8.62 17.96 13.66
CA LYS A 56 -9.84 18.02 12.83
C LYS A 56 -9.57 18.33 11.36
N ASP A 57 -8.51 19.02 11.07
CA ASP A 57 -8.05 19.39 9.72
C ASP A 57 -7.24 18.30 9.03
N ALA A 58 -6.82 17.25 9.76
CA ALA A 58 -6.07 16.12 9.23
C ALA A 58 -6.96 15.11 8.49
N ARG A 59 -7.84 15.60 7.58
CA ARG A 59 -8.67 14.74 6.74
C ARG A 59 -7.81 13.90 5.83
N THR A 60 -8.10 12.61 5.78
CA THR A 60 -7.29 11.61 5.06
C THR A 60 -8.16 10.86 4.04
N ALA A 61 -7.73 10.86 2.78
CA ALA A 61 -8.31 10.02 1.75
C ALA A 61 -7.60 8.68 1.70
N LEU A 62 -8.32 7.58 1.90
CA LEU A 62 -7.82 6.24 1.63
C LEU A 62 -8.23 5.85 0.22
N VAL A 63 -7.26 5.66 -0.66
CA VAL A 63 -7.48 5.50 -2.09
C VAL A 63 -7.04 4.12 -2.54
N MET A 64 -7.95 3.36 -3.11
CA MET A 64 -7.73 1.99 -3.61
C MET A 64 -7.95 1.96 -5.12
N PRO A 65 -6.90 2.07 -5.95
CA PRO A 65 -7.01 1.90 -7.39
C PRO A 65 -7.12 0.42 -7.75
N ILE A 66 -8.16 0.05 -8.50
CA ILE A 66 -8.47 -1.32 -8.93
C ILE A 66 -8.60 -1.41 -10.45
N CYS A 67 -8.31 -2.59 -11.03
CA CYS A 67 -8.44 -2.84 -12.46
C CYS A 67 -8.64 -4.31 -12.78
N ASN A 68 -9.88 -4.75 -12.98
CA ASN A 68 -10.28 -6.15 -13.24
C ASN A 68 -9.76 -7.13 -12.16
N GLU A 69 -9.82 -6.72 -10.91
CA GLU A 69 -9.44 -7.50 -9.75
C GLU A 69 -10.55 -8.47 -9.30
N ASP A 70 -10.23 -9.37 -8.38
CA ASP A 70 -11.22 -10.24 -7.72
C ASP A 70 -12.13 -9.40 -6.82
N VAL A 71 -13.34 -9.14 -7.29
CA VAL A 71 -14.28 -8.22 -6.63
C VAL A 71 -14.61 -8.62 -5.20
N PRO A 72 -14.95 -9.88 -4.88
CA PRO A 72 -15.20 -10.31 -3.51
C PRO A 72 -14.03 -10.03 -2.57
N ARG A 73 -12.81 -10.32 -3.02
CA ARG A 73 -11.59 -10.11 -2.22
C ARG A 73 -11.32 -8.63 -1.95
N VAL A 74 -11.42 -7.79 -2.97
CA VAL A 74 -11.21 -6.35 -2.87
C VAL A 74 -12.19 -5.72 -1.87
N PHE A 75 -13.47 -6.01 -2.01
CA PHE A 75 -14.49 -5.38 -1.16
C PHE A 75 -14.56 -5.98 0.24
N ALA A 76 -14.14 -7.23 0.43
CA ALA A 76 -13.93 -7.79 1.77
C ALA A 76 -12.76 -7.09 2.50
N GLY A 77 -11.65 -6.84 1.80
CA GLY A 77 -10.51 -6.08 2.34
C GLY A 77 -10.87 -4.64 2.66
N LEU A 78 -11.60 -3.96 1.77
CA LEU A 78 -12.11 -2.61 1.99
C LEU A 78 -13.00 -2.54 3.23
N ARG A 79 -13.95 -3.47 3.36
CA ARG A 79 -14.84 -3.57 4.51
C ARG A 79 -14.08 -3.77 5.80
N ALA A 80 -13.15 -4.73 5.84
CA ALA A 80 -12.33 -5.01 7.01
C ALA A 80 -11.53 -3.77 7.44
N THR A 81 -10.94 -3.04 6.48
CA THR A 81 -10.22 -1.80 6.74
C THR A 81 -11.16 -0.70 7.28
N PHE A 82 -12.33 -0.55 6.67
CA PHE A 82 -13.35 0.44 7.10
C PHE A 82 -13.84 0.17 8.53
N GLU A 83 -14.24 -1.07 8.82
CA GLU A 83 -14.70 -1.49 10.15
C GLU A 83 -13.58 -1.32 11.20
N SER A 84 -12.33 -1.61 10.83
CA SER A 84 -11.16 -1.42 11.69
C SER A 84 -10.93 0.06 12.02
N VAL A 85 -11.07 0.96 11.03
CA VAL A 85 -10.98 2.42 11.28
C VAL A 85 -12.17 2.88 12.14
N ALA A 86 -13.37 2.39 11.88
CA ALA A 86 -14.54 2.73 12.71
C ALA A 86 -14.34 2.36 14.17
N ALA A 87 -13.69 1.22 14.44
CA ALA A 87 -13.39 0.76 15.80
C ALA A 87 -12.40 1.67 16.55
N THR A 88 -11.58 2.47 15.85
CA THR A 88 -10.67 3.44 16.51
C THR A 88 -11.37 4.69 17.01
N GLY A 89 -12.60 4.97 16.56
CA GLY A 89 -13.33 6.21 16.86
C GLY A 89 -12.95 7.40 15.98
N ASP A 90 -11.97 7.27 15.10
CA ASP A 90 -11.46 8.35 14.23
C ASP A 90 -12.05 8.32 12.80
N LEU A 91 -13.13 7.54 12.56
CA LEU A 91 -13.73 7.38 11.22
C LEU A 91 -14.07 8.71 10.55
N ASP A 92 -14.43 9.73 11.31
CA ASP A 92 -14.75 11.06 10.79
C ASP A 92 -13.59 11.73 10.05
N ARG A 93 -12.34 11.29 10.31
CA ARG A 93 -11.13 11.81 9.65
C ARG A 93 -10.82 11.13 8.34
N PHE A 94 -11.49 10.00 8.03
CA PHE A 94 -11.20 9.18 6.87
C PHE A 94 -12.38 9.15 5.90
N ASP A 95 -12.05 9.21 4.61
CA ASP A 95 -12.97 8.91 3.51
C ASP A 95 -12.29 7.88 2.59
N PHE A 96 -13.05 6.92 2.08
CA PHE A 96 -12.56 5.77 1.33
C PHE A 96 -12.96 5.88 -0.14
N PHE A 97 -12.01 5.70 -1.04
CA PHE A 97 -12.22 5.83 -2.47
C PHE A 97 -11.79 4.58 -3.22
N VAL A 98 -12.72 3.91 -3.85
CA VAL A 98 -12.43 2.85 -4.82
C VAL A 98 -12.36 3.48 -6.20
N LEU A 99 -11.17 3.47 -6.81
CA LEU A 99 -10.92 4.10 -8.09
C LEU A 99 -10.77 3.01 -9.17
N SER A 100 -11.88 2.67 -9.83
CA SER A 100 -11.91 1.62 -10.83
C SER A 100 -11.43 2.10 -12.20
N ASP A 101 -10.52 1.31 -12.77
CA ASP A 101 -10.09 1.31 -14.17
C ASP A 101 -10.56 0.03 -14.90
N SER A 102 -11.49 -0.72 -14.33
CA SER A 102 -12.00 -1.97 -14.91
C SER A 102 -12.73 -1.73 -16.23
N ASN A 103 -12.55 -2.64 -17.19
CA ASN A 103 -13.11 -2.55 -18.53
C ASN A 103 -14.04 -3.71 -18.89
N ASP A 104 -13.95 -4.77 -18.15
CA ASP A 104 -14.87 -5.88 -18.26
C ASP A 104 -16.24 -5.43 -17.72
N ALA A 105 -17.31 -5.62 -18.52
CA ALA A 105 -18.63 -5.14 -18.17
C ALA A 105 -19.21 -5.87 -16.95
N ASP A 106 -18.97 -7.17 -16.86
CA ASP A 106 -19.48 -7.99 -15.76
C ASP A 106 -18.75 -7.66 -14.45
N ILE A 107 -17.44 -7.44 -14.52
CA ILE A 107 -16.64 -6.98 -13.37
C ILE A 107 -17.11 -5.59 -12.93
N CYS A 108 -17.35 -4.67 -13.87
CA CYS A 108 -17.83 -3.32 -13.52
C CYS A 108 -19.19 -3.33 -12.80
N ILE A 109 -20.10 -4.22 -13.20
CA ILE A 109 -21.40 -4.39 -12.55
C ILE A 109 -21.20 -5.01 -11.17
N ALA A 110 -20.36 -6.05 -11.06
CA ALA A 110 -20.04 -6.69 -9.79
C ALA A 110 -19.39 -5.71 -8.79
N GLU A 111 -18.47 -4.86 -9.25
CA GLU A 111 -17.85 -3.82 -8.41
C GLU A 111 -18.88 -2.83 -7.84
N GLN A 112 -19.83 -2.36 -8.68
CA GLN A 112 -20.87 -1.45 -8.24
C GLN A 112 -21.82 -2.10 -7.23
N GLN A 113 -22.19 -3.36 -7.46
CA GLN A 113 -23.04 -4.10 -6.54
C GLN A 113 -22.31 -4.32 -5.21
N ALA A 114 -21.06 -4.76 -5.24
CA ALA A 114 -20.24 -4.98 -4.04
C ALA A 114 -20.05 -3.68 -3.24
N TRP A 115 -19.83 -2.55 -3.91
CA TRP A 115 -19.78 -1.24 -3.26
C TRP A 115 -21.09 -0.91 -2.54
N LEU A 116 -22.25 -1.10 -3.20
CA LEU A 116 -23.55 -0.86 -2.58
C LEU A 116 -23.78 -1.74 -1.38
N ASP A 117 -23.40 -3.02 -1.46
CA ASP A 117 -23.59 -3.98 -0.39
C ASP A 117 -22.72 -3.63 0.83
N VAL A 118 -21.43 -3.31 0.64
CA VAL A 118 -20.55 -2.82 1.71
C VAL A 118 -21.11 -1.54 2.34
N CYS A 119 -21.58 -0.58 1.54
CA CYS A 119 -22.17 0.65 2.08
C CYS A 119 -23.43 0.39 2.92
N ARG A 120 -24.26 -0.58 2.53
CA ARG A 120 -25.48 -0.95 3.28
C ARG A 120 -25.15 -1.68 4.57
N GLU A 121 -24.23 -2.65 4.49
CA GLU A 121 -23.92 -3.53 5.61
C GLU A 121 -23.05 -2.85 6.69
N ALA A 122 -22.05 -2.06 6.25
CA ALA A 122 -21.13 -1.38 7.17
C ALA A 122 -21.52 0.08 7.47
N GLY A 123 -22.65 0.61 6.92
CA GLY A 123 -23.03 2.01 7.11
C GLY A 123 -22.08 2.99 6.39
N GLY A 124 -21.48 2.57 5.28
CA GLY A 124 -20.44 3.33 4.58
C GLY A 124 -20.93 4.45 3.66
N PHE A 125 -22.27 4.69 3.54
CA PHE A 125 -22.77 5.79 2.73
C PHE A 125 -22.27 7.15 3.24
N GLY A 126 -21.76 7.97 2.31
CA GLY A 126 -21.13 9.25 2.63
C GLY A 126 -19.68 9.14 3.11
N LYS A 127 -19.13 7.94 3.23
CA LYS A 127 -17.76 7.64 3.62
C LYS A 127 -17.00 6.77 2.63
N ILE A 128 -17.69 5.85 1.95
CA ILE A 128 -17.11 4.98 0.92
C ILE A 128 -17.64 5.42 -0.44
N PHE A 129 -16.73 5.82 -1.31
CA PHE A 129 -17.04 6.32 -2.65
C PHE A 129 -16.48 5.37 -3.70
N TYR A 130 -17.27 5.10 -4.74
CA TYR A 130 -16.85 4.33 -5.90
C TYR A 130 -16.85 5.24 -7.13
N ARG A 131 -15.75 5.25 -7.87
CA ARG A 131 -15.64 5.98 -9.12
C ARG A 131 -14.99 5.11 -10.19
N ARG A 132 -15.64 5.02 -11.35
CA ARG A 132 -15.08 4.41 -12.55
C ARG A 132 -14.66 5.46 -13.56
N ARG A 133 -13.43 5.39 -14.03
CA ARG A 133 -12.87 6.27 -15.05
C ARG A 133 -13.13 5.71 -16.46
N ARG A 134 -13.60 6.54 -17.39
CA ARG A 134 -13.84 6.14 -18.79
C ARG A 134 -12.54 6.04 -19.61
N ARG A 135 -11.59 6.95 -19.39
CA ARG A 135 -10.29 6.99 -20.08
C ARG A 135 -9.17 6.59 -19.14
N ARG A 136 -8.50 5.49 -19.47
CA ARG A 136 -7.41 4.91 -18.67
C ARG A 136 -6.04 5.41 -19.12
N VAL A 137 -5.81 6.71 -19.07
CA VAL A 137 -4.51 7.28 -19.39
C VAL A 137 -3.57 7.05 -18.19
N LYS A 138 -2.34 6.57 -18.46
CA LYS A 138 -1.30 6.32 -17.45
C LYS A 138 -1.66 5.30 -16.35
N ARG A 139 -2.60 4.39 -16.61
CA ARG A 139 -2.96 3.30 -15.67
C ARG A 139 -3.13 3.79 -14.21
N LYS A 140 -2.58 3.08 -13.22
CA LYS A 140 -2.68 3.40 -11.79
C LYS A 140 -2.24 4.82 -11.44
N SER A 141 -1.07 5.25 -11.92
CA SER A 141 -0.56 6.61 -11.65
C SER A 141 -1.47 7.71 -12.19
N GLY A 142 -2.02 7.52 -13.41
CA GLY A 142 -2.97 8.48 -13.97
C GLY A 142 -4.34 8.44 -13.29
N ASN A 143 -4.71 7.34 -12.65
CA ASN A 143 -5.93 7.24 -11.85
C ASN A 143 -5.81 8.03 -10.55
N LEU A 144 -4.65 7.94 -9.89
CA LEU A 144 -4.33 8.72 -8.71
C LEU A 144 -4.19 10.22 -9.03
N ASP A 145 -3.51 10.56 -10.14
CA ASP A 145 -3.37 11.95 -10.60
C ASP A 145 -4.75 12.61 -10.87
N ASP A 146 -5.67 11.88 -11.51
CA ASP A 146 -7.03 12.37 -11.74
C ASP A 146 -7.80 12.55 -10.42
N PHE A 147 -7.61 11.67 -9.44
CA PHE A 147 -8.16 11.81 -8.10
C PHE A 147 -7.61 13.07 -7.41
N CYS A 148 -6.29 13.23 -7.38
CA CYS A 148 -5.64 14.36 -6.73
C CYS A 148 -6.08 15.70 -7.32
N ARG A 149 -6.23 15.79 -8.65
CA ARG A 149 -6.71 17.02 -9.30
C ARG A 149 -8.14 17.38 -8.99
N ARG A 150 -9.00 16.39 -8.73
CA ARG A 150 -10.44 16.62 -8.51
C ARG A 150 -10.78 16.85 -7.05
N TRP A 151 -10.19 16.06 -6.18
CA TRP A 151 -10.57 15.98 -4.76
C TRP A 151 -9.40 16.11 -3.80
N GLY A 152 -8.14 16.05 -4.30
CA GLY A 152 -6.97 16.10 -3.44
C GLY A 152 -6.89 17.34 -2.56
N GLY A 153 -7.45 18.47 -3.03
CA GLY A 153 -7.49 19.71 -2.24
C GLY A 153 -8.36 19.65 -0.98
N ASP A 154 -9.27 18.67 -0.88
CA ASP A 154 -10.16 18.48 0.26
C ASP A 154 -9.51 17.67 1.39
N TYR A 155 -8.32 17.08 1.14
CA TYR A 155 -7.61 16.18 2.05
C TYR A 155 -6.20 16.66 2.33
N LYS A 156 -5.81 16.60 3.59
CA LYS A 156 -4.42 16.88 4.02
C LYS A 156 -3.51 15.70 3.70
N TYR A 157 -4.01 14.49 3.83
CA TYR A 157 -3.27 13.25 3.59
C TYR A 157 -3.98 12.31 2.64
N MET A 158 -3.19 11.47 1.96
CA MET A 158 -3.68 10.40 1.12
C MET A 158 -2.92 9.11 1.42
N VAL A 159 -3.66 8.04 1.72
CA VAL A 159 -3.12 6.68 1.83
C VAL A 159 -3.49 5.92 0.57
N VAL A 160 -2.51 5.33 -0.09
CA VAL A 160 -2.73 4.48 -1.28
C VAL A 160 -2.61 3.03 -0.86
N LEU A 161 -3.69 2.27 -1.01
CA LEU A 161 -3.72 0.82 -0.82
C LEU A 161 -3.79 0.09 -2.15
N ASP A 162 -3.07 -1.01 -2.26
CA ASP A 162 -3.27 -1.96 -3.36
C ASP A 162 -4.56 -2.76 -3.15
N ALA A 163 -5.13 -3.27 -4.25
CA ALA A 163 -6.40 -3.98 -4.25
C ALA A 163 -6.42 -5.25 -3.35
N ASP A 164 -5.27 -5.82 -3.09
CA ASP A 164 -5.04 -7.02 -2.27
C ASP A 164 -4.50 -6.72 -0.87
N SER A 165 -4.34 -5.44 -0.55
CA SER A 165 -3.79 -4.98 0.72
C SER A 165 -4.88 -4.62 1.71
N VAL A 166 -4.66 -4.98 2.98
CA VAL A 166 -5.53 -4.63 4.11
C VAL A 166 -4.67 -3.94 5.16
N MET A 167 -5.18 -2.84 5.71
CA MET A 167 -4.50 -2.08 6.76
C MET A 167 -5.42 -1.89 7.96
N SER A 168 -4.89 -2.11 9.17
CA SER A 168 -5.68 -1.89 10.38
C SER A 168 -5.93 -0.41 10.64
N GLY A 169 -7.05 -0.10 11.29
CA GLY A 169 -7.38 1.27 11.69
C GLY A 169 -6.31 1.89 12.59
N GLU A 170 -5.73 1.11 13.51
CA GLU A 170 -4.62 1.55 14.34
C GLU A 170 -3.38 1.94 13.53
N CYS A 171 -3.06 1.18 12.48
CA CYS A 171 -1.96 1.52 11.58
C CYS A 171 -2.24 2.82 10.84
N LEU A 172 -3.45 2.98 10.30
CA LEU A 172 -3.86 4.19 9.58
C LEU A 172 -3.85 5.44 10.46
N THR A 173 -4.41 5.35 11.66
CA THR A 173 -4.40 6.47 12.63
C THR A 173 -2.97 6.79 13.09
N SER A 174 -2.13 5.78 13.30
CA SER A 174 -0.72 5.97 13.64
C SER A 174 0.05 6.67 12.50
N LEU A 175 -0.21 6.32 11.24
CA LEU A 175 0.40 6.99 10.09
C LEU A 175 0.03 8.48 10.03
N VAL A 176 -1.23 8.82 10.28
CA VAL A 176 -1.66 10.22 10.31
C VAL A 176 -0.97 10.97 11.44
N ARG A 177 -0.91 10.39 12.65
CA ARG A 177 -0.19 10.99 13.78
C ARG A 177 1.30 11.18 13.49
N LEU A 178 1.93 10.20 12.83
CA LEU A 178 3.33 10.31 12.40
C LEU A 178 3.55 11.44 11.41
N MET A 179 2.66 11.60 10.43
CA MET A 179 2.72 12.71 9.48
C MET A 179 2.55 14.07 10.19
N GLU A 180 1.66 14.17 11.18
CA GLU A 180 1.50 15.39 11.99
C GLU A 180 2.74 15.69 12.84
N ALA A 181 3.36 14.65 13.41
CA ALA A 181 4.56 14.78 14.24
C ALA A 181 5.84 15.04 13.43
N THR A 182 5.82 14.83 12.12
CA THR A 182 7.00 14.93 11.25
C THR A 182 6.70 15.82 10.03
N PRO A 183 6.62 17.14 10.20
CA PRO A 183 6.21 18.09 9.15
C PRO A 183 7.11 18.07 7.90
N ASP A 184 8.37 17.65 8.05
CA ASP A 184 9.34 17.56 6.97
C ASP A 184 9.21 16.26 6.15
N ALA A 185 8.39 15.31 6.60
CA ALA A 185 8.15 14.07 5.87
C ALA A 185 7.13 14.28 4.75
N GLY A 186 7.55 14.13 3.50
CA GLY A 186 6.66 14.15 2.35
C GLY A 186 5.91 12.83 2.16
N ILE A 187 6.50 11.70 2.53
CA ILE A 187 5.95 10.36 2.41
C ILE A 187 6.40 9.51 3.60
N ILE A 188 5.46 8.78 4.19
CA ILE A 188 5.75 7.74 5.17
C ILE A 188 5.26 6.41 4.61
N GLN A 189 6.14 5.41 4.55
CA GLN A 189 5.81 4.08 4.05
C GLN A 189 5.88 3.05 5.16
N THR A 190 4.88 2.19 5.25
CA THR A 190 4.90 1.01 6.12
C THR A 190 5.56 -0.17 5.43
N ALA A 191 6.23 -1.03 6.18
CA ALA A 191 6.69 -2.31 5.67
C ALA A 191 5.49 -3.28 5.56
N PRO A 192 5.16 -3.79 4.36
CA PRO A 192 4.09 -4.76 4.21
C PRO A 192 4.48 -6.09 4.85
N ARG A 193 3.50 -6.79 5.40
CA ARG A 193 3.66 -8.16 5.88
C ARG A 193 2.76 -9.09 5.08
N ALA A 194 3.34 -10.17 4.54
CA ALA A 194 2.54 -11.19 3.89
C ALA A 194 1.67 -11.92 4.92
N SER A 195 0.37 -12.10 4.62
CA SER A 195 -0.57 -12.90 5.41
C SER A 195 -0.67 -14.32 4.87
N GLY A 196 -1.11 -15.29 5.70
CA GLY A 196 -1.31 -16.67 5.26
C GLY A 196 -0.01 -17.45 5.03
N MET A 197 1.03 -17.19 5.82
CA MET A 197 2.34 -17.82 5.68
C MET A 197 2.42 -19.16 6.39
N ASP A 198 1.65 -20.15 5.91
CA ASP A 198 1.58 -21.48 6.51
C ASP A 198 2.71 -22.41 6.02
N THR A 199 3.42 -22.04 4.94
CA THR A 199 4.51 -22.83 4.38
C THR A 199 5.89 -22.24 4.71
N LEU A 200 6.91 -23.12 4.79
CA LEU A 200 8.30 -22.70 4.97
C LEU A 200 8.76 -21.72 3.88
N TYR A 201 8.34 -21.96 2.63
CA TYR A 201 8.66 -21.10 1.48
C TYR A 201 8.08 -19.69 1.65
N ALA A 202 6.81 -19.57 2.05
CA ALA A 202 6.18 -18.28 2.29
C ALA A 202 6.89 -17.48 3.41
N ARG A 203 7.32 -18.17 4.48
CA ARG A 203 8.12 -17.56 5.56
C ARG A 203 9.49 -17.09 5.08
N MET A 204 10.15 -17.87 4.22
CA MET A 204 11.45 -17.47 3.65
C MET A 204 11.32 -16.25 2.73
N GLN A 205 10.25 -16.13 1.96
CA GLN A 205 10.01 -14.96 1.10
C GLN A 205 9.86 -13.67 1.89
N GLN A 206 9.33 -13.71 3.11
CA GLN A 206 9.18 -12.53 3.95
C GLN A 206 10.54 -11.95 4.40
N PHE A 207 11.62 -12.75 4.44
CA PHE A 207 12.95 -12.23 4.73
C PHE A 207 13.64 -11.60 3.50
N ALA A 208 13.03 -11.76 2.31
CA ALA A 208 13.57 -11.23 1.06
C ALA A 208 12.90 -9.91 0.63
N THR A 209 11.89 -9.45 1.37
CA THR A 209 11.20 -8.16 1.18
C THR A 209 11.55 -7.21 2.32
#